data_9894faabee2af8a1661f8999ea8ba973
#
_entry.id   9894faabee2af8a1661f8999ea8ba973
#
_cell.length_a   1.000
_cell.length_b   1.000
_cell.length_c   1.000
_cell.angle_alpha   90.00
_cell.angle_beta   90.00
_cell.angle_gamma   90.00
#
_symmetry.space_group_name_H-M   'P 1'
#
loop_
_entity.id
_entity.type
_entity.pdbx_description
1 polymer ?
#
loop_
_entity_poly.entity_id
_entity_poly.type
_entity_poly.pdbx_seq_one_letter_code
_entity_poly.pdbx_strand_id
1 'polypeptide(L)'
;MHYYESLVDLVGNTPLVKLNRVTQGLRPLVLVKVEYFNPGGSVKDRIAVRMIEDAERSGALRPGGTIVEPTSGNTGVGLAIVAQQRGYRCVFVVPDKVSADKINVLKAYGAEVVVCPTAVPPEHPESYYNVSDRLVAEIDGAWKPDQ
;
A
#
# COMPACT_ATOMS: atom_id res chain seq x y z
N MET A 1 -19.78 -24.30 4.06
CA MET A 1 -19.17 -23.16 4.77
C MET A 1 -18.70 -22.17 3.71
N HIS A 2 -19.02 -20.88 3.84
CA HIS A 2 -18.51 -19.83 2.94
C HIS A 2 -17.18 -19.32 3.51
N TYR A 3 -16.10 -19.35 2.71
CA TYR A 3 -14.78 -18.85 3.08
C TYR A 3 -14.08 -18.24 1.86
N TYR A 4 -13.04 -17.47 2.11
CA TYR A 4 -12.19 -16.86 1.10
C TYR A 4 -10.80 -17.49 1.14
N GLU A 5 -10.19 -17.71 -0.02
CA GLU A 5 -8.86 -18.31 -0.13
C GLU A 5 -7.75 -17.34 0.26
N SER A 6 -7.98 -16.03 0.07
CA SER A 6 -6.99 -14.98 0.31
C SER A 6 -7.63 -13.73 0.91
N LEU A 7 -6.85 -12.97 1.69
CA LEU A 7 -7.23 -11.62 2.13
C LEU A 7 -7.46 -10.68 0.94
N VAL A 8 -6.80 -10.91 -0.19
CA VAL A 8 -6.98 -10.11 -1.41
C VAL A 8 -8.39 -10.21 -1.96
N ASP A 9 -9.05 -11.36 -1.79
CA ASP A 9 -10.44 -11.58 -2.22
C ASP A 9 -11.46 -10.72 -1.45
N LEU A 10 -11.06 -10.21 -0.29
CA LEU A 10 -11.88 -9.32 0.54
C LEU A 10 -11.73 -7.84 0.18
N VAL A 11 -10.78 -7.50 -0.71
CA VAL A 11 -10.56 -6.11 -1.09
C VAL A 11 -11.74 -5.61 -1.93
N GLY A 12 -12.31 -4.52 -1.51
CA GLY A 12 -13.48 -3.96 -2.17
C GLY A 12 -14.79 -4.43 -1.55
N ASN A 13 -15.88 -4.32 -2.30
CA ASN A 13 -17.25 -4.61 -1.85
C ASN A 13 -17.59 -3.96 -0.49
N THR A 14 -16.92 -2.88 -0.15
CA THR A 14 -17.13 -2.15 1.11
C THR A 14 -18.55 -1.63 1.21
N PRO A 15 -19.17 -1.62 2.41
CA PRO A 15 -20.57 -1.27 2.57
C PRO A 15 -20.83 0.21 2.33
N LEU A 16 -22.06 0.51 1.90
CA LEU A 16 -22.64 1.84 1.95
C LEU A 16 -23.47 1.98 3.22
N VAL A 17 -23.23 3.03 3.99
CA VAL A 17 -23.94 3.32 5.22
C VAL A 17 -24.64 4.67 5.11
N LYS A 18 -25.95 4.72 5.42
CA LYS A 18 -26.72 5.96 5.45
C LYS A 18 -26.29 6.82 6.64
N LEU A 19 -26.02 8.09 6.38
CA LEU A 19 -25.89 9.08 7.43
C LEU A 19 -27.27 9.52 7.93
N ASN A 20 -27.44 9.53 9.24
CA ASN A 20 -28.74 9.83 9.85
C ASN A 20 -28.75 11.19 10.56
N ARG A 21 -27.93 11.37 11.61
CA ARG A 21 -27.99 12.58 12.46
C ARG A 21 -27.50 13.84 11.74
N VAL A 22 -26.30 13.76 11.11
CA VAL A 22 -25.68 14.92 10.45
C VAL A 22 -26.40 15.35 9.18
N THR A 23 -27.31 14.53 8.67
CA THR A 23 -28.10 14.78 7.45
C THR A 23 -29.57 15.01 7.76
N GLN A 24 -29.94 15.14 9.03
CA GLN A 24 -31.34 15.39 9.43
C GLN A 24 -31.85 16.68 8.80
N GLY A 25 -33.02 16.62 8.16
CA GLY A 25 -33.63 17.75 7.47
C GLY A 25 -33.18 17.96 6.03
N LEU A 26 -32.17 17.22 5.56
CA LEU A 26 -31.78 17.22 4.15
C LEU A 26 -32.70 16.32 3.31
N ARG A 27 -33.03 16.77 2.11
CA ARG A 27 -33.86 15.99 1.15
C ARG A 27 -33.09 14.83 0.50
N PRO A 28 -31.80 15.00 0.09
CA PRO A 28 -31.08 13.91 -0.59
C PRO A 28 -30.73 12.78 0.39
N LEU A 29 -30.68 11.56 -0.16
CA LEU A 29 -30.07 10.40 0.51
C LEU A 29 -28.56 10.56 0.50
N VAL A 30 -27.94 10.64 1.68
CA VAL A 30 -26.49 10.75 1.84
C VAL A 30 -25.94 9.44 2.39
N LEU A 31 -25.04 8.83 1.63
CA LEU A 31 -24.39 7.56 1.96
C LEU A 31 -22.88 7.75 2.05
N VAL A 32 -22.24 7.03 2.96
CA VAL A 32 -20.79 6.92 3.03
C VAL A 32 -20.34 5.54 2.58
N LYS A 33 -19.34 5.50 1.74
CA LYS A 33 -18.63 4.28 1.34
C LYS A 33 -17.56 3.99 2.39
N VAL A 34 -17.69 2.88 3.12
CA VAL A 34 -16.89 2.64 4.32
C VAL A 34 -15.60 1.88 3.94
N GLU A 35 -14.58 2.60 3.46
CA GLU A 35 -13.37 2.01 2.90
C GLU A 35 -12.42 1.39 3.93
N TYR A 36 -12.57 1.68 5.22
CA TYR A 36 -11.78 1.03 6.28
C TYR A 36 -12.17 -0.44 6.52
N PHE A 37 -13.22 -0.95 5.86
CA PHE A 37 -13.54 -2.39 5.85
C PHE A 37 -12.67 -3.22 4.89
N ASN A 38 -11.84 -2.59 4.08
CA ASN A 38 -10.81 -3.35 3.35
C ASN A 38 -9.82 -4.00 4.33
N PRO A 39 -9.17 -5.12 4.00
CA PRO A 39 -8.24 -5.85 4.86
C PRO A 39 -7.11 -5.01 5.47
N GLY A 40 -6.56 -4.07 4.72
CA GLY A 40 -5.53 -3.13 5.18
C GLY A 40 -6.11 -1.86 5.83
N GLY A 41 -7.43 -1.78 5.97
CA GLY A 41 -8.11 -0.68 6.64
C GLY A 41 -8.26 0.59 5.81
N SER A 42 -8.07 0.55 4.48
CA SER A 42 -8.17 1.75 3.66
C SER A 42 -8.53 1.49 2.20
N VAL A 43 -8.90 2.57 1.49
CA VAL A 43 -9.12 2.54 0.03
C VAL A 43 -7.85 2.17 -0.75
N LYS A 44 -6.66 2.29 -0.16
CA LYS A 44 -5.39 1.99 -0.81
C LYS A 44 -5.19 0.52 -1.12
N ASP A 45 -5.89 -0.37 -0.46
CA ASP A 45 -5.89 -1.79 -0.80
C ASP A 45 -6.36 -2.03 -2.23
N ARG A 46 -7.35 -1.26 -2.69
CA ARG A 46 -7.87 -1.36 -4.07
C ARG A 46 -6.81 -1.02 -5.11
N ILE A 47 -6.08 0.09 -4.91
CA ILE A 47 -5.04 0.48 -5.88
C ILE A 47 -3.85 -0.47 -5.83
N ALA A 48 -3.50 -1.00 -4.67
CA ALA A 48 -2.41 -1.97 -4.54
C ALA A 48 -2.67 -3.23 -5.37
N VAL A 49 -3.89 -3.78 -5.30
CA VAL A 49 -4.28 -4.92 -6.14
C VAL A 49 -4.12 -4.57 -7.62
N ARG A 50 -4.63 -3.42 -8.06
CA ARG A 50 -4.60 -3.03 -9.48
C ARG A 50 -3.19 -2.77 -9.98
N MET A 51 -2.37 -2.05 -9.21
CA MET A 51 -0.98 -1.76 -9.60
C MET A 51 -0.18 -3.04 -9.79
N ILE A 52 -0.31 -4.01 -8.86
CA ILE A 52 0.40 -5.29 -8.95
C ILE A 52 -0.13 -6.11 -10.15
N GLU A 53 -1.45 -6.20 -10.35
CA GLU A 53 -2.03 -6.90 -11.50
C GLU A 53 -1.58 -6.30 -12.85
N ASP A 54 -1.50 -4.98 -12.94
CA ASP A 54 -1.04 -4.31 -14.15
C ASP A 54 0.46 -4.53 -14.40
N ALA A 55 1.27 -4.53 -13.34
CA ALA A 55 2.70 -4.82 -13.41
C ALA A 55 2.98 -6.28 -13.83
N GLU A 56 2.20 -7.23 -13.29
CA GLU A 56 2.27 -8.65 -13.70
C GLU A 56 1.90 -8.82 -15.18
N ARG A 57 0.80 -8.19 -15.60
CA ARG A 57 0.31 -8.27 -16.99
C ARG A 57 1.28 -7.66 -17.99
N SER A 58 1.94 -6.56 -17.63
CA SER A 58 2.94 -5.91 -18.49
C SER A 58 4.31 -6.59 -18.44
N GLY A 59 4.54 -7.50 -17.51
CA GLY A 59 5.84 -8.11 -17.26
C GLY A 59 6.85 -7.22 -16.50
N ALA A 60 6.40 -6.06 -15.99
CA ALA A 60 7.20 -5.16 -15.16
C ALA A 60 7.52 -5.78 -13.79
N LEU A 61 6.61 -6.55 -13.24
CA LEU A 61 6.81 -7.34 -12.02
C LEU A 61 6.75 -8.83 -12.37
N ARG A 62 7.86 -9.53 -12.19
CA ARG A 62 7.96 -10.97 -12.46
C ARG A 62 7.75 -11.80 -11.19
N PRO A 63 7.33 -13.07 -11.29
CA PRO A 63 7.21 -13.94 -10.13
C PRO A 63 8.48 -13.95 -9.26
N GLY A 64 8.31 -13.77 -7.93
CA GLY A 64 9.42 -13.67 -7.00
C GLY A 64 10.16 -12.32 -7.00
N GLY A 65 9.73 -11.36 -7.81
CA GLY A 65 10.31 -10.03 -7.89
C GLY A 65 10.17 -9.21 -6.59
N THR A 66 10.77 -8.04 -6.59
CA THR A 66 10.78 -7.13 -5.43
C THR A 66 10.04 -5.85 -5.74
N ILE A 67 9.10 -5.48 -4.87
CA ILE A 67 8.38 -4.20 -4.93
C ILE A 67 9.14 -3.20 -4.06
N VAL A 68 9.58 -2.10 -4.65
CA VAL A 68 10.24 -0.99 -3.94
C VAL A 68 9.35 0.24 -4.03
N GLU A 69 8.94 0.81 -2.89
CA GLU A 69 8.05 1.99 -2.89
C GLU A 69 8.43 2.98 -1.79
N PRO A 70 8.57 4.28 -2.13
CA PRO A 70 8.67 5.33 -1.13
C PRO A 70 7.27 5.60 -0.56
N THR A 71 6.98 5.10 0.64
CA THR A 71 5.64 5.21 1.22
C THR A 71 5.69 5.43 2.72
N SER A 72 4.80 6.26 3.22
CA SER A 72 4.66 6.53 4.65
C SER A 72 3.33 6.05 5.25
N GLY A 73 2.53 5.35 4.46
CA GLY A 73 1.15 5.10 4.87
C GLY A 73 0.47 3.87 4.25
N ASN A 74 -0.82 4.04 4.00
CA ASN A 74 -1.72 2.96 3.64
C ASN A 74 -1.41 2.28 2.30
N THR A 75 -0.71 2.96 1.38
CA THR A 75 -0.26 2.35 0.12
C THR A 75 0.71 1.21 0.40
N GLY A 76 1.70 1.43 1.29
CA GLY A 76 2.63 0.38 1.70
C GLY A 76 1.92 -0.81 2.34
N VAL A 77 0.90 -0.57 3.18
CA VAL A 77 0.09 -1.65 3.79
C VAL A 77 -0.64 -2.46 2.72
N GLY A 78 -1.33 -1.79 1.80
CA GLY A 78 -2.02 -2.47 0.70
C GLY A 78 -1.07 -3.29 -0.18
N LEU A 79 0.07 -2.71 -0.57
CA LEU A 79 1.10 -3.42 -1.34
C LEU A 79 1.65 -4.64 -0.58
N ALA A 80 1.93 -4.50 0.73
CA ALA A 80 2.46 -5.58 1.54
C ALA A 80 1.48 -6.77 1.64
N ILE A 81 0.18 -6.50 1.82
CA ILE A 81 -0.86 -7.54 1.87
C ILE A 81 -0.89 -8.33 0.56
N VAL A 82 -0.94 -7.65 -0.58
CA VAL A 82 -1.01 -8.32 -1.88
C VAL A 82 0.29 -9.05 -2.19
N ALA A 83 1.44 -8.41 -1.93
CA ALA A 83 2.76 -8.97 -2.16
C ALA A 83 2.97 -10.27 -1.37
N GLN A 84 2.63 -10.27 -0.08
CA GLN A 84 2.74 -11.45 0.78
C GLN A 84 1.90 -12.63 0.25
N GLN A 85 0.70 -12.37 -0.23
CA GLN A 85 -0.17 -13.41 -0.78
C GLN A 85 0.31 -13.96 -2.14
N ARG A 86 1.05 -13.14 -2.92
CA ARG A 86 1.54 -13.49 -4.27
C ARG A 86 3.03 -13.86 -4.31
N GLY A 87 3.71 -13.90 -3.16
CA GLY A 87 5.11 -14.32 -3.06
C GLY A 87 6.12 -13.28 -3.53
N TYR A 88 5.78 -11.99 -3.47
CA TYR A 88 6.70 -10.88 -3.76
C TYR A 88 7.41 -10.40 -2.50
N ARG A 89 8.64 -9.93 -2.65
CA ARG A 89 9.33 -9.17 -1.61
C ARG A 89 8.89 -7.72 -1.64
N CYS A 90 8.89 -7.05 -0.48
CA CYS A 90 8.66 -5.62 -0.39
C CYS A 90 9.82 -4.95 0.34
N VAL A 91 10.29 -3.84 -0.23
CA VAL A 91 11.23 -2.91 0.40
C VAL A 91 10.57 -1.53 0.40
N PHE A 92 10.17 -1.04 1.57
CA PHE A 92 9.54 0.27 1.70
C PHE A 92 10.53 1.28 2.26
N VAL A 93 10.64 2.41 1.57
CA VAL A 93 11.48 3.53 1.99
C VAL A 93 10.59 4.56 2.66
N VAL A 94 10.84 4.83 3.93
CA VAL A 94 9.98 5.68 4.77
C VAL A 94 10.78 6.83 5.37
N PRO A 95 10.20 8.03 5.51
CA PRO A 95 10.83 9.11 6.24
C PRO A 95 10.85 8.82 7.76
N ASP A 96 11.86 9.30 8.47
CA ASP A 96 12.09 9.08 9.90
C ASP A 96 10.98 9.63 10.81
N LYS A 97 10.13 10.53 10.30
CA LYS A 97 8.93 11.03 11.00
C LYS A 97 7.78 10.02 11.07
N VAL A 98 7.87 8.89 10.38
CA VAL A 98 6.83 7.84 10.41
C VAL A 98 6.89 7.13 11.75
N SER A 99 5.74 6.97 12.41
CA SER A 99 5.67 6.33 13.72
C SER A 99 6.15 4.89 13.70
N ALA A 100 6.73 4.45 14.81
CA ALA A 100 7.18 3.06 14.97
C ALA A 100 6.06 2.04 14.73
N ASP A 101 4.82 2.35 15.11
CA ASP A 101 3.67 1.47 14.90
C ASP A 101 3.41 1.21 13.42
N LYS A 102 3.49 2.24 12.58
CA LYS A 102 3.33 2.08 11.12
C LYS A 102 4.45 1.25 10.52
N ILE A 103 5.69 1.46 10.95
CA ILE A 103 6.84 0.66 10.53
C ILE A 103 6.65 -0.80 10.95
N ASN A 104 6.20 -1.04 12.18
CA ASN A 104 5.97 -2.38 12.70
C ASN A 104 4.86 -3.12 11.94
N VAL A 105 3.81 -2.43 11.50
CA VAL A 105 2.76 -3.02 10.65
C VAL A 105 3.35 -3.50 9.33
N LEU A 106 4.17 -2.69 8.65
CA LEU A 106 4.82 -3.09 7.39
C LEU A 106 5.73 -4.31 7.59
N LYS A 107 6.53 -4.32 8.67
CA LYS A 107 7.39 -5.44 9.02
C LYS A 107 6.60 -6.70 9.38
N ALA A 108 5.45 -6.57 10.04
CA ALA A 108 4.57 -7.69 10.36
C ALA A 108 4.02 -8.40 9.11
N TYR A 109 3.85 -7.67 8.00
CA TYR A 109 3.53 -8.24 6.69
C TYR A 109 4.76 -8.76 5.93
N GLY A 110 5.94 -8.79 6.57
CA GLY A 110 7.17 -9.32 5.98
C GLY A 110 7.96 -8.34 5.11
N ALA A 111 7.62 -7.05 5.13
CA ALA A 111 8.35 -6.05 4.36
C ALA A 111 9.67 -5.64 5.05
N GLU A 112 10.70 -5.42 4.26
CA GLU A 112 11.88 -4.67 4.67
C GLU A 112 11.55 -3.17 4.69
N VAL A 113 12.05 -2.45 5.70
CA VAL A 113 11.81 -1.01 5.84
C VAL A 113 13.13 -0.27 5.98
N VAL A 114 13.39 0.63 5.04
CA VAL A 114 14.53 1.54 5.02
C VAL A 114 14.07 2.92 5.49
N VAL A 115 14.67 3.43 6.56
CA VAL A 115 14.31 4.73 7.14
C VAL A 115 15.28 5.79 6.63
N CYS A 116 14.74 6.88 6.08
CA CYS A 116 15.49 8.00 5.53
C CYS A 116 15.21 9.30 6.29
N PRO A 117 16.16 10.25 6.33
CA PRO A 117 15.95 11.53 6.98
C PRO A 117 14.84 12.36 6.27
N THR A 118 13.99 13.00 7.07
CA THR A 118 12.96 13.93 6.57
C THR A 118 13.54 15.34 6.34
N ALA A 119 14.57 15.72 7.09
CA ALA A 119 15.12 17.09 7.08
C ALA A 119 16.11 17.34 5.92
N VAL A 120 15.88 16.71 4.77
CA VAL A 120 16.69 16.90 3.56
C VAL A 120 15.80 17.30 2.38
N PRO A 121 16.29 18.14 1.44
CA PRO A 121 15.52 18.49 0.25
C PRO A 121 15.30 17.27 -0.65
N PRO A 122 14.26 17.26 -1.49
CA PRO A 122 13.94 16.12 -2.36
C PRO A 122 15.09 15.66 -3.27
N GLU A 123 15.95 16.58 -3.68
CA GLU A 123 17.10 16.33 -4.55
C GLU A 123 18.30 15.70 -3.82
N HIS A 124 18.26 15.67 -2.49
CA HIS A 124 19.35 15.11 -1.70
C HIS A 124 19.49 13.61 -1.93
N PRO A 125 20.71 13.05 -2.05
CA PRO A 125 20.90 11.61 -2.28
C PRO A 125 20.28 10.70 -1.23
N GLU A 126 20.10 11.18 0.00
CA GLU A 126 19.48 10.45 1.11
C GLU A 126 17.96 10.74 1.25
N SER A 127 17.37 11.52 0.34
CA SER A 127 15.92 11.66 0.32
C SER A 127 15.28 10.29 0.05
N TYR A 128 14.13 10.04 0.67
CA TYR A 128 13.47 8.74 0.52
C TYR A 128 13.07 8.43 -0.93
N TYR A 129 12.91 9.43 -1.79
CA TYR A 129 12.70 9.26 -3.22
C TYR A 129 13.96 8.73 -3.90
N ASN A 130 15.11 9.42 -3.73
CA ASN A 130 16.37 9.03 -4.36
C ASN A 130 16.90 7.68 -3.82
N VAL A 131 16.68 7.41 -2.54
CA VAL A 131 17.01 6.10 -1.96
C VAL A 131 16.15 5.00 -2.59
N SER A 132 14.85 5.24 -2.82
CA SER A 132 14.00 4.25 -3.49
C SER A 132 14.44 4.00 -4.94
N ASP A 133 14.80 5.05 -5.68
CA ASP A 133 15.28 4.93 -7.07
C ASP A 133 16.60 4.16 -7.14
N ARG A 134 17.52 4.42 -6.21
CA ARG A 134 18.77 3.66 -6.10
C ARG A 134 18.52 2.18 -5.82
N LEU A 135 17.62 1.86 -4.87
CA LEU A 135 17.29 0.47 -4.55
C LEU A 135 16.66 -0.26 -5.74
N VAL A 136 15.83 0.42 -6.53
CA VAL A 136 15.28 -0.16 -7.77
C VAL A 136 16.40 -0.48 -8.77
N ALA A 137 17.41 0.37 -8.89
CA ALA A 137 18.54 0.14 -9.77
C ALA A 137 19.50 -0.98 -9.29
N GLU A 138 19.61 -1.16 -7.97
CA GLU A 138 20.52 -2.13 -7.34
C GLU A 138 19.91 -3.53 -7.20
N ILE A 139 18.59 -3.64 -7.05
CA ILE A 139 17.90 -4.91 -6.85
C ILE A 139 17.42 -5.47 -8.18
N ASP A 140 17.96 -6.61 -8.58
CA ASP A 140 17.53 -7.27 -9.81
C ASP A 140 16.04 -7.65 -9.76
N GLY A 141 15.33 -7.34 -10.84
CA GLY A 141 13.89 -7.58 -10.93
C GLY A 141 13.03 -6.72 -10.01
N ALA A 142 13.57 -5.61 -9.49
CA ALA A 142 12.78 -4.65 -8.73
C ALA A 142 11.82 -3.87 -9.61
N TRP A 143 10.63 -3.62 -9.07
CA TRP A 143 9.61 -2.77 -9.67
C TRP A 143 9.15 -1.71 -8.66
N LYS A 144 8.98 -0.47 -9.13
CA LYS A 144 8.49 0.66 -8.34
C LYS A 144 7.10 1.06 -8.85
N PRO A 145 6.06 0.93 -8.02
CA PRO A 145 4.72 1.42 -8.35
C PRO A 145 4.64 2.91 -8.62
N ASP A 146 5.41 3.69 -7.86
CA ASP A 146 5.50 5.16 -7.94
C ASP A 146 4.12 5.86 -7.79
N GLN A 147 3.40 5.52 -6.73
CA GLN A 147 2.05 5.99 -6.41
C GLN A 147 2.01 7.40 -5.78
#